data_683161eb2f52fd189113c3d5ee3a24f9
#
_entry.id   683161eb2f52fd189113c3d5ee3a24f9
#
_cell.length_a   1.000
_cell.length_b   1.000
_cell.length_c   1.000
_cell.angle_alpha   90.00
_cell.angle_beta   90.00
_cell.angle_gamma   90.00
#
_symmetry.space_group_name_H-M   'P 1'
#
loop_
_entity.id
_entity.type
_entity.pdbx_description
1 polymer ?
#
loop_
_entity_poly.entity_id
_entity_poly.type
_entity_poly.pdbx_seq_one_letter_code
_entity_poly.pdbx_strand_id
1 'polypeptide(L)'
;GVLMSLPVRQVNHPHKVAAATKPWQLTKAAGCGLSVPITRITNTALAAREFVAVAGGEVVCKMFANRVIEDGCSKVGHTHLLTAADLADLRGLDTTAHQLQRFVDKRYDLRVVMVGERLFPVTIHPISAAARVDFRSDYRALRHAAADVPPTVENGIRSLMAELGLVFGCLDFVVDQSGEHHYLEVNPTGQFGWLESTVGVPITDALAELLARPLPAATTYRESA
;
A
#
# COMPACT_ATOMS: atom_id res chain seq x y z
N GLY A 1 20.22 -1.42 -14.49
CA GLY A 1 20.89 -0.79 -15.61
C GLY A 1 21.60 0.51 -15.28
N VAL A 2 21.96 1.28 -16.29
CA VAL A 2 22.75 2.52 -16.16
C VAL A 2 22.22 3.50 -15.13
N LEU A 3 20.90 3.73 -15.10
CA LEU A 3 20.27 4.67 -14.14
C LEU A 3 20.52 4.30 -12.67
N MET A 4 20.70 3.03 -12.36
CA MET A 4 20.91 2.57 -10.98
C MET A 4 22.35 2.81 -10.50
N SER A 5 23.31 2.96 -11.42
CA SER A 5 24.72 3.23 -11.11
C SER A 5 25.08 4.72 -11.10
N LEU A 6 24.13 5.59 -11.48
CA LEU A 6 24.38 7.02 -11.49
C LEU A 6 24.46 7.57 -10.05
N PRO A 7 25.45 8.43 -9.73
CA PRO A 7 25.57 9.09 -8.45
C PRO A 7 24.59 10.26 -8.33
N VAL A 8 23.29 9.93 -8.46
CA VAL A 8 22.20 10.90 -8.36
C VAL A 8 21.20 10.45 -7.28
N ARG A 9 20.47 11.38 -6.72
CA ARG A 9 19.38 11.05 -5.81
C ARG A 9 18.27 10.34 -6.59
N GLN A 10 17.89 9.17 -6.12
CA GLN A 10 16.82 8.38 -6.71
C GLN A 10 15.63 8.33 -5.74
N VAL A 11 14.46 8.67 -6.22
CA VAL A 11 13.20 8.66 -5.47
C VAL A 11 12.18 7.80 -6.24
N ASN A 12 12.14 6.48 -5.98
CA ASN A 12 13.01 5.65 -5.14
C ASN A 12 14.07 4.92 -5.98
N HIS A 13 15.04 4.31 -5.29
CA HIS A 13 16.02 3.44 -5.97
C HIS A 13 15.29 2.21 -6.57
N PRO A 14 15.47 1.88 -7.87
CA PRO A 14 14.70 0.83 -8.55
C PRO A 14 14.75 -0.56 -7.88
N HIS A 15 15.89 -0.96 -7.32
CA HIS A 15 15.99 -2.21 -6.57
C HIS A 15 15.12 -2.21 -5.31
N LYS A 16 15.00 -1.08 -4.62
CA LYS A 16 14.14 -0.95 -3.43
C LYS A 16 12.67 -1.03 -3.80
N VAL A 17 12.29 -0.40 -4.93
CA VAL A 17 10.94 -0.53 -5.50
C VAL A 17 10.62 -1.98 -5.82
N ALA A 18 11.50 -2.68 -6.52
CA ALA A 18 11.30 -4.07 -6.90
C ALA A 18 11.25 -5.02 -5.70
N ALA A 19 12.03 -4.74 -4.65
CA ALA A 19 12.06 -5.55 -3.42
C ALA A 19 10.82 -5.34 -2.53
N ALA A 20 10.14 -4.20 -2.64
CA ALA A 20 8.97 -3.85 -1.82
C ALA A 20 7.70 -4.57 -2.27
N THR A 21 7.74 -5.91 -2.31
CA THR A 21 6.59 -6.74 -2.68
C THR A 21 5.53 -6.76 -1.56
N LYS A 22 4.25 -6.92 -1.91
CA LYS A 22 3.15 -6.93 -0.92
C LYS A 22 3.36 -7.91 0.24
N PRO A 23 3.77 -9.18 0.02
CA PRO A 23 4.02 -10.09 1.13
C PRO A 23 5.12 -9.60 2.08
N TRP A 24 6.20 -9.06 1.52
CA TRP A 24 7.31 -8.52 2.28
C TRP A 24 6.90 -7.28 3.09
N GLN A 25 6.16 -6.37 2.48
CA GLN A 25 5.62 -5.19 3.15
C GLN A 25 4.77 -5.55 4.37
N LEU A 26 3.82 -6.51 4.25
CA LEU A 26 2.93 -6.92 5.33
C LEU A 26 3.72 -7.52 6.51
N THR A 27 4.71 -8.36 6.20
CA THR A 27 5.59 -8.96 7.23
C THR A 27 6.39 -7.87 7.96
N LYS A 28 6.97 -6.92 7.22
CA LYS A 28 7.74 -5.83 7.82
C LYS A 28 6.88 -4.86 8.61
N ALA A 29 5.69 -4.52 8.10
CA ALA A 29 4.76 -3.61 8.77
C ALA A 29 4.37 -4.10 10.18
N ALA A 30 4.06 -5.39 10.33
CA ALA A 30 3.79 -5.98 11.63
C ALA A 30 4.99 -5.88 12.58
N GLY A 31 6.22 -6.12 12.09
CA GLY A 31 7.46 -5.96 12.86
C GLY A 31 7.77 -4.50 13.24
N CYS A 32 7.24 -3.53 12.50
CA CYS A 32 7.35 -2.09 12.78
C CYS A 32 6.23 -1.56 13.70
N GLY A 33 5.39 -2.42 14.26
CA GLY A 33 4.32 -2.04 15.19
C GLY A 33 3.04 -1.51 14.52
N LEU A 34 2.90 -1.70 13.19
CA LEU A 34 1.65 -1.39 12.50
C LEU A 34 0.67 -2.56 12.61
N SER A 35 -0.59 -2.28 12.86
CA SER A 35 -1.65 -3.28 12.78
C SER A 35 -1.83 -3.71 11.32
N VAL A 36 -1.86 -5.01 11.08
CA VAL A 36 -2.04 -5.59 9.74
C VAL A 36 -3.20 -6.57 9.80
N PRO A 37 -4.22 -6.46 8.93
CA PRO A 37 -5.31 -7.43 8.92
C PRO A 37 -4.76 -8.84 8.63
N ILE A 38 -5.31 -9.85 9.31
CA ILE A 38 -4.87 -11.23 9.08
C ILE A 38 -4.95 -11.56 7.59
N THR A 39 -3.89 -12.17 7.09
CA THR A 39 -3.68 -12.36 5.66
C THR A 39 -3.15 -13.77 5.40
N ARG A 40 -3.66 -14.42 4.35
CA ARG A 40 -3.16 -15.68 3.83
C ARG A 40 -2.86 -15.52 2.35
N ILE A 41 -1.68 -15.96 1.94
CA ILE A 41 -1.32 -16.07 0.53
C ILE A 41 -1.33 -17.55 0.18
N THR A 42 -2.16 -17.94 -0.79
CA THR A 42 -2.33 -19.35 -1.17
C THR A 42 -2.80 -19.49 -2.61
N ASN A 43 -2.53 -20.66 -3.18
CA ASN A 43 -3.08 -21.14 -4.45
C ASN A 43 -3.83 -22.46 -4.28
N THR A 44 -4.17 -22.87 -3.05
CA THR A 44 -4.89 -24.12 -2.80
C THR A 44 -6.29 -23.83 -2.24
N ALA A 45 -7.30 -24.52 -2.81
CA ALA A 45 -8.68 -24.36 -2.39
C ALA A 45 -8.90 -24.73 -0.92
N LEU A 46 -8.19 -25.75 -0.41
CA LEU A 46 -8.27 -26.14 0.99
C LEU A 46 -7.83 -24.99 1.91
N ALA A 47 -6.62 -24.44 1.71
CA ALA A 47 -6.11 -23.36 2.54
C ALA A 47 -6.95 -22.07 2.44
N ALA A 48 -7.57 -21.82 1.28
CA ALA A 48 -8.49 -20.69 1.13
C ALA A 48 -9.75 -20.87 1.99
N ARG A 49 -10.38 -22.05 1.97
CA ARG A 49 -11.56 -22.35 2.80
C ARG A 49 -11.24 -22.35 4.29
N GLU A 50 -10.11 -22.94 4.69
CA GLU A 50 -9.63 -22.90 6.07
C GLU A 50 -9.43 -21.48 6.55
N PHE A 51 -8.80 -20.63 5.74
CA PHE A 51 -8.60 -19.23 6.08
C PHE A 51 -9.91 -18.48 6.28
N VAL A 52 -10.88 -18.64 5.38
CA VAL A 52 -12.21 -17.99 5.52
C VAL A 52 -12.90 -18.46 6.80
N ALA A 53 -12.81 -19.74 7.16
CA ALA A 53 -13.41 -20.27 8.38
C ALA A 53 -12.81 -19.68 9.67
N VAL A 54 -11.52 -19.34 9.67
CA VAL A 54 -10.83 -18.80 10.86
C VAL A 54 -10.67 -17.27 10.86
N ALA A 55 -10.97 -16.60 9.74
CA ALA A 55 -10.81 -15.16 9.61
C ALA A 55 -11.68 -14.35 10.59
N GLY A 56 -12.76 -14.93 11.11
CA GLY A 56 -13.65 -14.28 12.08
C GLY A 56 -14.47 -13.12 11.49
N GLY A 57 -14.72 -13.12 10.17
CA GLY A 57 -15.47 -12.10 9.45
C GLY A 57 -15.35 -12.28 7.94
N GLU A 58 -15.82 -11.28 7.21
CA GLU A 58 -15.72 -11.24 5.75
C GLU A 58 -14.25 -11.25 5.29
N VAL A 59 -14.01 -11.80 4.11
CA VAL A 59 -12.69 -11.92 3.51
C VAL A 59 -12.68 -11.28 2.13
N VAL A 60 -11.63 -10.54 1.83
CA VAL A 60 -11.38 -9.99 0.50
C VAL A 60 -10.24 -10.75 -0.19
N CYS A 61 -10.39 -10.90 -1.50
CA CYS A 61 -9.32 -11.35 -2.39
C CYS A 61 -8.67 -10.14 -3.04
N LYS A 62 -7.34 -10.06 -2.96
CA LYS A 62 -6.53 -8.99 -3.53
C LYS A 62 -5.55 -9.57 -4.55
N MET A 63 -5.38 -8.88 -5.65
CA MET A 63 -4.42 -9.27 -6.68
C MET A 63 -3.03 -8.71 -6.35
N PHE A 64 -1.99 -9.46 -6.72
CA PHE A 64 -0.61 -8.97 -6.62
C PHE A 64 -0.29 -7.94 -7.70
N ALA A 65 -0.88 -8.09 -8.90
CA ALA A 65 -0.77 -7.13 -9.98
C ALA A 65 -2.02 -6.26 -10.08
N ASN A 66 -1.83 -4.95 -10.26
CA ASN A 66 -2.95 -4.01 -10.39
C ASN A 66 -3.61 -4.03 -11.78
N ARG A 67 -3.08 -4.81 -12.71
CA ARG A 67 -3.57 -4.89 -14.08
C ARG A 67 -3.91 -6.33 -14.45
N VAL A 68 -5.07 -6.50 -15.04
CA VAL A 68 -5.52 -7.75 -15.66
C VAL A 68 -5.59 -7.49 -17.16
N ILE A 69 -5.15 -8.44 -17.95
CA ILE A 69 -5.37 -8.41 -19.40
C ILE A 69 -6.56 -9.32 -19.67
N GLU A 70 -7.63 -8.75 -20.19
CA GLU A 70 -8.83 -9.46 -20.60
C GLU A 70 -9.19 -9.00 -22.04
N ASP A 71 -9.33 -9.94 -22.95
CA ASP A 71 -9.59 -9.68 -24.36
C ASP A 71 -8.63 -8.65 -25.02
N GLY A 72 -7.35 -8.71 -24.65
CA GLY A 72 -6.32 -7.78 -25.13
C GLY A 72 -6.39 -6.37 -24.53
N CYS A 73 -7.35 -6.10 -23.64
CA CYS A 73 -7.50 -4.83 -22.95
C CYS A 73 -6.94 -4.91 -21.52
N SER A 74 -6.23 -3.85 -21.10
CA SER A 74 -5.75 -3.74 -19.72
C SER A 74 -6.89 -3.21 -18.84
N LYS A 75 -7.32 -4.00 -17.86
CA LYS A 75 -8.29 -3.61 -16.83
C LYS A 75 -7.60 -3.47 -15.47
N VAL A 76 -8.10 -2.58 -14.63
CA VAL A 76 -7.63 -2.45 -13.25
C VAL A 76 -8.32 -3.51 -12.40
N GLY A 77 -7.54 -4.33 -11.70
CA GLY A 77 -8.08 -5.27 -10.74
C GLY A 77 -8.41 -4.58 -9.42
N HIS A 78 -9.64 -4.73 -8.96
CA HIS A 78 -10.11 -4.22 -7.67
C HIS A 78 -10.08 -5.30 -6.60
N THR A 79 -10.13 -4.87 -5.34
CA THR A 79 -10.36 -5.77 -4.21
C THR A 79 -11.76 -6.36 -4.33
N HIS A 80 -11.86 -7.69 -4.23
CA HIS A 80 -13.12 -8.43 -4.34
C HIS A 80 -13.51 -9.02 -2.98
N LEU A 81 -14.71 -8.72 -2.51
CA LEU A 81 -15.28 -9.32 -1.32
C LEU A 81 -15.77 -10.73 -1.67
N LEU A 82 -15.22 -11.76 -1.01
CA LEU A 82 -15.58 -13.14 -1.28
C LEU A 82 -17.00 -13.45 -0.86
N THR A 83 -17.77 -14.05 -1.76
CA THR A 83 -19.13 -14.53 -1.54
C THR A 83 -19.15 -16.04 -1.32
N ALA A 84 -20.30 -16.57 -0.88
CA ALA A 84 -20.51 -18.01 -0.80
C ALA A 84 -20.40 -18.68 -2.18
N ALA A 85 -20.79 -17.99 -3.25
CA ALA A 85 -20.67 -18.49 -4.63
C ALA A 85 -19.19 -18.62 -5.05
N ASP A 86 -18.34 -17.64 -4.70
CA ASP A 86 -16.90 -17.71 -4.97
C ASP A 86 -16.27 -18.90 -4.25
N LEU A 87 -16.66 -19.13 -2.99
CA LEU A 87 -16.15 -20.26 -2.20
C LEU A 87 -16.67 -21.62 -2.68
N ALA A 88 -17.82 -21.67 -3.33
CA ALA A 88 -18.35 -22.88 -3.95
C ALA A 88 -17.55 -23.28 -5.20
N ASP A 89 -17.05 -22.29 -5.97
CA ASP A 89 -16.28 -22.50 -7.19
C ASP A 89 -14.90 -21.83 -7.12
N LEU A 90 -13.91 -22.59 -6.71
CA LEU A 90 -12.51 -22.16 -6.64
C LEU A 90 -11.66 -22.69 -7.81
N ARG A 91 -12.29 -22.99 -8.96
CA ARG A 91 -11.56 -23.40 -10.17
C ARG A 91 -10.62 -22.27 -10.62
N GLY A 92 -9.40 -22.63 -10.98
CA GLY A 92 -8.37 -21.68 -11.38
C GLY A 92 -7.60 -21.02 -10.23
N LEU A 93 -7.98 -21.26 -8.96
CA LEU A 93 -7.22 -20.75 -7.81
C LEU A 93 -5.78 -21.28 -7.81
N ASP A 94 -5.56 -22.49 -8.33
CA ASP A 94 -4.28 -23.18 -8.40
C ASP A 94 -3.33 -22.61 -9.46
N THR A 95 -3.84 -21.75 -10.35
CA THR A 95 -3.04 -21.17 -11.44
C THR A 95 -2.05 -20.11 -10.98
N THR A 96 -2.34 -19.43 -9.86
CA THR A 96 -1.47 -18.39 -9.29
C THR A 96 -1.73 -18.21 -7.79
N ALA A 97 -0.81 -17.51 -7.11
CA ALA A 97 -1.02 -17.15 -5.72
C ALA A 97 -2.05 -16.02 -5.59
N HIS A 98 -2.95 -16.15 -4.61
CA HIS A 98 -3.98 -15.16 -4.26
C HIS A 98 -3.73 -14.66 -2.84
N GLN A 99 -3.91 -13.36 -2.62
CA GLN A 99 -3.87 -12.77 -1.30
C GLN A 99 -5.29 -12.67 -0.74
N LEU A 100 -5.60 -13.50 0.24
CA LEU A 100 -6.83 -13.44 1.02
C LEU A 100 -6.56 -12.64 2.29
N GLN A 101 -7.41 -11.69 2.61
CA GLN A 101 -7.24 -10.83 3.77
C GLN A 101 -8.59 -10.61 4.46
N ARG A 102 -8.60 -10.62 5.80
CA ARG A 102 -9.79 -10.25 6.55
C ARG A 102 -10.24 -8.85 6.14
N PHE A 103 -11.50 -8.71 5.77
CA PHE A 103 -12.10 -7.41 5.52
C PHE A 103 -12.23 -6.64 6.84
N VAL A 104 -11.83 -5.38 6.81
CA VAL A 104 -11.99 -4.47 7.95
C VAL A 104 -13.18 -3.57 7.65
N ASP A 105 -14.22 -3.63 8.49
CA ASP A 105 -15.34 -2.68 8.39
C ASP A 105 -14.85 -1.29 8.75
N LYS A 106 -14.52 -0.53 7.71
CA LYS A 106 -13.84 0.74 7.84
C LYS A 106 -14.81 1.91 8.03
N ARG A 107 -14.40 2.83 8.85
CA ARG A 107 -14.99 4.16 8.96
C ARG A 107 -14.58 5.02 7.78
N TYR A 108 -13.28 4.95 7.38
CA TYR A 108 -12.72 5.61 6.22
C TYR A 108 -11.41 4.95 5.79
N ASP A 109 -10.98 5.20 4.56
CA ASP A 109 -9.62 4.91 4.12
C ASP A 109 -8.71 6.09 4.48
N LEU A 110 -7.44 5.81 4.75
CA LEU A 110 -6.42 6.81 4.98
C LEU A 110 -5.25 6.56 4.04
N ARG A 111 -4.91 7.55 3.23
CA ARG A 111 -3.68 7.52 2.44
C ARG A 111 -2.67 8.48 3.04
N VAL A 112 -1.50 7.95 3.39
CA VAL A 112 -0.38 8.74 3.88
C VAL A 112 0.69 8.78 2.80
N VAL A 113 0.96 9.96 2.25
CA VAL A 113 2.09 10.13 1.34
C VAL A 113 3.31 10.52 2.17
N MET A 114 4.38 9.72 2.07
CA MET A 114 5.66 10.06 2.71
C MET A 114 6.66 10.53 1.66
N VAL A 115 7.30 11.67 1.94
CA VAL A 115 8.36 12.26 1.12
C VAL A 115 9.53 12.64 2.03
N GLY A 116 10.61 11.88 1.97
CA GLY A 116 11.70 12.01 2.94
C GLY A 116 11.18 11.81 4.36
N GLU A 117 11.25 12.83 5.20
CA GLU A 117 10.75 12.81 6.58
C GLU A 117 9.33 13.39 6.74
N ARG A 118 8.74 13.91 5.67
CA ARG A 118 7.43 14.56 5.72
C ARG A 118 6.31 13.58 5.43
N LEU A 119 5.25 13.62 6.24
CA LEU A 119 4.03 12.84 6.05
C LEU A 119 2.87 13.76 5.66
N PHE A 120 2.07 13.30 4.71
CA PHE A 120 0.87 13.98 4.23
C PHE A 120 -0.32 13.02 4.33
N PRO A 121 -0.94 12.90 5.51
CA PRO A 121 -2.11 12.05 5.70
C PRO A 121 -3.36 12.70 5.11
N VAL A 122 -4.12 11.93 4.35
CA VAL A 122 -5.41 12.34 3.77
C VAL A 122 -6.44 11.26 4.01
N THR A 123 -7.54 11.60 4.65
CA THR A 123 -8.70 10.70 4.79
C THR A 123 -9.50 10.65 3.51
N ILE A 124 -10.01 9.47 3.18
CA ILE A 124 -10.84 9.19 2.02
C ILE A 124 -12.12 8.55 2.52
N HIS A 125 -13.22 9.30 2.46
CA HIS A 125 -14.51 8.86 2.96
C HIS A 125 -15.37 8.33 1.80
N PRO A 126 -15.59 7.01 1.72
CA PRO A 126 -16.43 6.41 0.68
C PRO A 126 -17.90 6.73 0.92
N ILE A 127 -18.62 7.14 -0.14
CA ILE A 127 -20.05 7.42 -0.10
C ILE A 127 -20.84 6.25 -0.68
N SER A 128 -20.34 5.59 -1.72
CA SER A 128 -21.02 4.44 -2.35
C SER A 128 -20.61 3.11 -1.71
N ALA A 129 -21.48 2.09 -1.84
CA ALA A 129 -21.20 0.74 -1.35
C ALA A 129 -19.97 0.10 -2.03
N ALA A 130 -19.78 0.33 -3.33
CA ALA A 130 -18.59 -0.15 -4.04
C ALA A 130 -17.30 0.47 -3.50
N ALA A 131 -17.29 1.80 -3.26
CA ALA A 131 -16.15 2.50 -2.69
C ALA A 131 -15.84 2.06 -1.25
N ARG A 132 -16.81 1.52 -0.51
CA ARG A 132 -16.58 0.93 0.81
C ARG A 132 -15.68 -0.31 0.78
N VAL A 133 -15.74 -1.10 -0.28
CA VAL A 133 -14.84 -2.25 -0.45
C VAL A 133 -13.47 -1.78 -0.96
N ASP A 134 -13.46 -0.99 -2.03
CA ASP A 134 -12.24 -0.42 -2.62
C ASP A 134 -12.55 0.99 -3.12
N PHE A 135 -11.96 2.03 -2.51
CA PHE A 135 -12.24 3.43 -2.88
C PHE A 135 -11.94 3.73 -4.35
N ARG A 136 -11.06 2.96 -4.99
CA ARG A 136 -10.70 3.10 -6.41
C ARG A 136 -11.81 2.67 -7.36
N SER A 137 -12.84 1.98 -6.87
CA SER A 137 -13.98 1.52 -7.68
C SER A 137 -14.94 2.65 -8.07
N ASP A 138 -14.96 3.76 -7.31
CA ASP A 138 -15.86 4.89 -7.56
C ASP A 138 -15.28 6.21 -7.04
N TYR A 139 -14.36 6.80 -7.81
CA TYR A 139 -13.68 8.06 -7.44
C TYR A 139 -14.62 9.26 -7.30
N ARG A 140 -15.82 9.23 -7.91
CA ARG A 140 -16.78 10.34 -7.82
C ARG A 140 -17.54 10.35 -6.50
N ALA A 141 -17.60 9.22 -5.83
CA ALA A 141 -18.26 9.04 -4.55
C ALA A 141 -17.28 9.06 -3.37
N LEU A 142 -16.33 10.02 -3.38
CA LEU A 142 -15.34 10.16 -2.32
C LEU A 142 -15.30 11.60 -1.80
N ARG A 143 -15.07 11.72 -0.49
CA ARG A 143 -14.73 12.99 0.15
C ARG A 143 -13.34 12.87 0.77
N HIS A 144 -12.55 13.92 0.67
CA HIS A 144 -11.16 13.96 1.13
C HIS A 144 -10.97 15.08 2.13
N ALA A 145 -10.10 14.85 3.13
CA ALA A 145 -9.68 15.89 4.06
C ALA A 145 -8.23 15.62 4.51
N ALA A 146 -7.47 16.69 4.74
CA ALA A 146 -6.21 16.58 5.44
C ALA A 146 -6.46 16.06 6.85
N ALA A 147 -5.52 15.27 7.38
CA ALA A 147 -5.65 14.63 8.67
C ALA A 147 -4.30 14.58 9.39
N ASP A 148 -4.35 14.14 10.64
CA ASP A 148 -3.17 13.73 11.39
C ASP A 148 -3.23 12.22 11.63
N VAL A 149 -2.10 11.62 11.93
CA VAL A 149 -2.01 10.22 12.36
C VAL A 149 -1.48 10.15 13.79
N PRO A 150 -1.92 9.14 14.58
CA PRO A 150 -1.38 8.95 15.93
C PRO A 150 0.16 8.77 15.89
N PRO A 151 0.90 9.25 16.90
CA PRO A 151 2.37 9.10 16.95
C PRO A 151 2.86 7.66 16.81
N THR A 152 2.11 6.69 17.31
CA THR A 152 2.43 5.26 17.16
C THR A 152 2.38 4.81 15.70
N VAL A 153 1.38 5.26 14.94
CA VAL A 153 1.24 4.98 13.50
C VAL A 153 2.32 5.70 12.72
N GLU A 154 2.59 6.97 13.04
CA GLU A 154 3.67 7.74 12.41
C GLU A 154 5.03 7.04 12.59
N ASN A 155 5.36 6.62 13.81
CA ASN A 155 6.61 5.89 14.10
C ASN A 155 6.68 4.56 13.33
N GLY A 156 5.57 3.82 13.26
CA GLY A 156 5.48 2.59 12.48
C GLY A 156 5.71 2.82 10.99
N ILE A 157 5.13 3.89 10.42
CA ILE A 157 5.34 4.28 9.01
C ILE A 157 6.83 4.58 8.76
N ARG A 158 7.45 5.41 9.59
CA ARG A 158 8.86 5.78 9.46
C ARG A 158 9.76 4.55 9.53
N SER A 159 9.52 3.67 10.50
CA SER A 159 10.25 2.40 10.65
C SER A 159 10.08 1.50 9.44
N LEU A 160 8.86 1.34 8.94
CA LEU A 160 8.58 0.52 7.75
C LEU A 160 9.30 1.05 6.51
N MET A 161 9.21 2.36 6.27
CA MET A 161 9.84 2.99 5.10
C MET A 161 11.37 2.85 5.16
N ALA A 162 11.98 2.98 6.35
CA ALA A 162 13.40 2.75 6.58
C ALA A 162 13.78 1.27 6.30
N GLU A 163 13.01 0.30 6.82
CA GLU A 163 13.21 -1.14 6.58
C GLU A 163 13.13 -1.50 5.08
N LEU A 164 12.20 -0.88 4.36
CA LEU A 164 12.06 -1.08 2.91
C LEU A 164 13.10 -0.28 2.12
N GLY A 165 13.81 0.66 2.74
CA GLY A 165 14.77 1.57 2.11
C GLY A 165 14.11 2.51 1.11
N LEU A 166 12.88 2.92 1.38
CA LEU A 166 12.10 3.83 0.56
C LEU A 166 12.14 5.25 1.14
N VAL A 167 12.28 6.24 0.28
CA VAL A 167 12.23 7.68 0.65
C VAL A 167 10.95 8.36 0.18
N PHE A 168 10.16 7.66 -0.62
CA PHE A 168 8.85 8.08 -1.10
C PHE A 168 7.89 6.88 -1.13
N GLY A 169 6.63 7.12 -0.80
CA GLY A 169 5.59 6.12 -0.97
C GLY A 169 4.21 6.64 -0.60
N CYS A 170 3.19 6.06 -1.22
CA CYS A 170 1.80 6.24 -0.84
C CYS A 170 1.38 5.01 -0.04
N LEU A 171 1.21 5.18 1.27
CA LEU A 171 0.80 4.13 2.18
C LEU A 171 -0.73 4.15 2.30
N ASP A 172 -1.35 3.00 2.14
CA ASP A 172 -2.79 2.83 2.28
C ASP A 172 -3.11 2.13 3.60
N PHE A 173 -4.02 2.74 4.35
CA PHE A 173 -4.60 2.22 5.59
C PHE A 173 -6.12 2.20 5.47
N VAL A 174 -6.75 1.38 6.29
CA VAL A 174 -8.15 1.53 6.66
C VAL A 174 -8.23 1.83 8.15
N VAL A 175 -9.13 2.74 8.53
CA VAL A 175 -9.41 3.04 9.92
C VAL A 175 -10.77 2.47 10.25
N ASP A 176 -10.82 1.58 11.23
CA ASP A 176 -12.03 0.89 11.61
C ASP A 176 -12.96 1.74 12.50
N GLN A 177 -14.10 1.16 12.90
CA GLN A 177 -15.10 1.85 13.72
C GLN A 177 -14.57 2.23 15.12
N SER A 178 -13.54 1.53 15.62
CA SER A 178 -12.88 1.83 16.89
C SER A 178 -11.82 2.92 16.77
N GLY A 179 -11.40 3.27 15.55
CA GLY A 179 -10.32 4.21 15.26
C GLY A 179 -8.96 3.54 15.12
N GLU A 180 -8.90 2.19 15.10
CA GLU A 180 -7.65 1.48 14.85
C GLU A 180 -7.24 1.59 13.37
N HIS A 181 -5.94 1.85 13.16
CA HIS A 181 -5.33 2.05 11.85
C HIS A 181 -4.72 0.74 11.36
N HIS A 182 -5.33 0.12 10.35
CA HIS A 182 -4.85 -1.12 9.76
C HIS A 182 -4.10 -0.83 8.45
N TYR A 183 -2.81 -1.16 8.43
CA TYR A 183 -1.96 -1.02 7.25
C TYR A 183 -2.34 -2.04 6.17
N LEU A 184 -2.43 -1.58 4.92
CA LEU A 184 -2.75 -2.43 3.77
C LEU A 184 -1.57 -2.64 2.83
N GLU A 185 -0.96 -1.55 2.36
CA GLU A 185 0.18 -1.59 1.43
C GLU A 185 0.90 -0.24 1.36
N VAL A 186 2.14 -0.22 0.86
CA VAL A 186 2.79 0.97 0.35
C VAL A 186 3.01 0.82 -1.16
N ASN A 187 2.63 1.84 -1.90
CA ASN A 187 2.96 1.97 -3.31
C ASN A 187 4.17 2.92 -3.46
N PRO A 188 5.38 2.40 -3.76
CA PRO A 188 6.60 3.21 -3.86
C PRO A 188 6.65 4.09 -5.12
N THR A 189 5.67 3.96 -6.00
CA THR A 189 5.47 4.80 -7.20
C THR A 189 4.04 5.34 -7.27
N GLY A 190 3.40 5.49 -6.10
CA GLY A 190 1.99 5.85 -6.00
C GLY A 190 1.67 7.24 -6.55
N GLN A 191 0.53 7.36 -7.18
CA GLN A 191 0.01 8.65 -7.66
C GLN A 191 -0.55 9.45 -6.47
N PHE A 192 -0.18 10.72 -6.38
CA PHE A 192 -0.58 11.63 -5.31
C PHE A 192 -1.16 12.97 -5.80
N GLY A 193 -0.97 13.33 -7.07
CA GLY A 193 -1.36 14.65 -7.60
C GLY A 193 -2.83 14.98 -7.38
N TRP A 194 -3.70 13.98 -7.41
CA TRP A 194 -5.12 14.15 -7.13
C TRP A 194 -5.40 14.53 -5.65
N LEU A 195 -4.58 14.08 -4.69
CA LEU A 195 -4.66 14.49 -3.29
C LEU A 195 -4.27 15.96 -3.14
N GLU A 196 -3.15 16.33 -3.76
CA GLU A 196 -2.65 17.70 -3.74
C GLU A 196 -3.67 18.68 -4.32
N SER A 197 -4.26 18.34 -5.49
CA SER A 197 -5.27 19.19 -6.12
C SER A 197 -6.59 19.27 -5.33
N THR A 198 -6.93 18.24 -4.56
CA THR A 198 -8.22 18.18 -3.84
C THR A 198 -8.13 18.76 -2.44
N VAL A 199 -7.01 18.57 -1.74
CA VAL A 199 -6.86 18.90 -0.32
C VAL A 199 -5.84 20.04 -0.09
N GLY A 200 -5.01 20.35 -1.09
CA GLY A 200 -4.02 21.44 -1.00
C GLY A 200 -2.76 21.08 -0.21
N VAL A 201 -2.48 19.78 0.02
CA VAL A 201 -1.25 19.35 0.72
C VAL A 201 -0.02 19.47 -0.20
N PRO A 202 1.09 20.10 0.24
CA PRO A 202 2.21 20.48 -0.65
C PRO A 202 3.19 19.30 -0.89
N ILE A 203 2.73 18.23 -1.54
CA ILE A 203 3.52 17.03 -1.78
C ILE A 203 4.57 17.26 -2.87
N THR A 204 4.20 17.97 -3.94
CA THR A 204 5.10 18.33 -5.05
C THR A 204 6.27 19.17 -4.56
N ASP A 205 6.01 20.16 -3.70
CA ASP A 205 7.05 20.99 -3.10
C ASP A 205 8.01 20.15 -2.26
N ALA A 206 7.48 19.24 -1.45
CA ALA A 206 8.30 18.32 -0.65
C ALA A 206 9.19 17.42 -1.53
N LEU A 207 8.68 16.94 -2.66
CA LEU A 207 9.46 16.16 -3.62
C LEU A 207 10.54 17.00 -4.29
N ALA A 208 10.24 18.23 -4.69
CA ALA A 208 11.20 19.17 -5.28
C ALA A 208 12.32 19.47 -4.28
N GLU A 209 11.99 19.78 -3.03
CA GLU A 209 12.96 19.99 -1.96
C GLU A 209 13.83 18.73 -1.72
N LEU A 210 13.22 17.53 -1.68
CA LEU A 210 13.96 16.29 -1.50
C LEU A 210 14.95 16.06 -2.64
N LEU A 211 14.55 16.29 -3.89
CA LEU A 211 15.40 16.13 -5.07
C LEU A 211 16.53 17.16 -5.13
N ALA A 212 16.29 18.39 -4.68
CA ALA A 212 17.26 19.48 -4.66
C ALA A 212 18.32 19.34 -3.56
N ARG A 213 18.12 18.47 -2.54
CA ARG A 213 19.11 18.28 -1.46
C ARG A 213 20.42 17.70 -2.01
N PRO A 214 21.59 18.22 -1.61
CA PRO A 214 22.85 17.62 -1.97
C PRO A 214 22.91 16.13 -1.58
N LEU A 215 23.61 15.33 -2.36
CA LEU A 215 23.95 13.97 -1.95
C LEU A 215 24.95 14.03 -0.77
N PRO A 216 24.89 13.09 0.18
CA PRO A 216 25.98 12.92 1.14
C PRO A 216 27.29 12.77 0.37
N ALA A 217 28.37 13.42 0.85
CA ALA A 217 29.69 13.24 0.27
C ALA A 217 30.02 11.74 0.19
N ALA A 218 30.40 11.26 -0.98
CA ALA A 218 30.81 9.87 -1.14
C ALA A 218 31.92 9.58 -0.14
N THR A 219 31.72 8.61 0.72
CA THR A 219 32.77 8.10 1.60
C THR A 219 33.81 7.49 0.68
N THR A 220 34.90 8.23 0.42
CA THR A 220 36.05 7.70 -0.32
C THR A 220 36.65 6.60 0.54
N TYR A 221 36.45 5.36 0.16
CA TYR A 221 37.30 4.27 0.64
C TYR A 221 38.72 4.60 0.23
N ARG A 222 39.54 5.06 1.18
CA ARG A 222 40.98 5.03 0.99
C ARG A 222 41.37 3.56 1.07
N GLU A 223 41.76 2.97 -0.05
CA GLU A 223 42.57 1.77 -0.04
C GLU A 223 43.86 2.10 0.74
N SER A 224 43.97 1.51 1.92
CA SER A 224 45.25 1.48 2.64
C SER A 224 46.15 0.53 1.87
N ALA A 225 47.16 1.13 1.21
CA ALA A 225 48.26 0.42 0.58
C ALA A 225 49.12 -0.32 1.62
#